data_43a46ada49295b561a92720521798685
#
_entry.id   43a46ada49295b561a92720521798685
#
_cell.length_a   1.000
_cell.length_b   1.000
_cell.length_c   1.000
_cell.angle_alpha   90.00
_cell.angle_beta   90.00
_cell.angle_gamma   90.00
#
_symmetry.space_group_name_H-M   'P 1'
#
loop_
_entity.id
_entity.type
_entity.pdbx_description
1 polymer ?
#
loop_
_entity_poly.entity_id
_entity_poly.type
_entity_poly.pdbx_seq_one_letter_code
_entity_poly.pdbx_strand_id
1 'polypeptide(L)'
;MPASNPSDSFRLPPLVLAVLGLLLFVLPYGILRAHSYVTIDDNLDAELNIPYLLVQQGVALDYRPQTVVPALMDGLPRNALRPGLSATVGLFALLPPWAAYLVQQALVRLLGLLALYALLRQELLPERRQRRVAAGVVLAWALLPLYSMYGLSVLGQPALLLAFLAVRRGAARWWHWLLIAAFPLWTMFVFVGPFVLAALGALWLHDWWRQGRPHWPFLGALLLLLAVYLVVEWPLFYSLLVARQFVPHRVEFDLAQLTPLGLKTGLRGAVQFFLFGQYHASRFLRVAVLLAVAAAVALAPAGQRATRARQLGGWLLALAALAVFSGFYPQLVSWGQHRLPILGVFNFGRLHFLAPLLWFWLLALALRYLSGRWQAVVVGLQLLIGLGMNPEWLNNLRELAGRPNPHEPNYMAYVAPELFEQVQQAIRQQTGLEPAQYRVASLGLPPAVAQLNNFYTLDSYQNNYPLPYKHRFRPIIAGELAKNDTLRRYFDAWGNRCYLFSSELGKDFRVGAFQQRTVQSFAFDAAAFRQLGGRYVLSAARLATPARSGLRLAGEFGQPNAYWHIWLYEVE
;
A
#
# COMPACT_ATOMS: atom_id res chain seq x y z
N MET A 1 -23.75 39.22 -42.68
CA MET A 1 -23.77 38.48 -41.38
C MET A 1 -23.92 37.01 -41.73
N PRO A 2 -22.94 36.17 -41.45
CA PRO A 2 -23.12 34.72 -41.64
C PRO A 2 -23.97 34.20 -40.48
N ALA A 3 -25.01 33.45 -40.82
CA ALA A 3 -25.92 32.81 -39.89
C ALA A 3 -25.16 31.86 -38.96
N SER A 4 -25.25 32.07 -37.66
CA SER A 4 -24.76 31.17 -36.64
C SER A 4 -25.55 29.86 -36.72
N ASN A 5 -24.84 28.78 -37.00
CA ASN A 5 -25.36 27.42 -37.05
C ASN A 5 -25.83 27.01 -35.64
N PRO A 6 -27.13 26.70 -35.38
CA PRO A 6 -27.65 26.41 -34.05
C PRO A 6 -27.30 25.05 -33.50
N SER A 7 -26.28 24.37 -34.02
CA SER A 7 -25.84 23.02 -33.59
C SER A 7 -24.53 22.98 -32.82
N ASP A 8 -24.13 24.05 -32.15
CA ASP A 8 -23.08 23.93 -31.11
C ASP A 8 -23.70 23.25 -29.86
N SER A 9 -23.93 21.94 -30.02
CA SER A 9 -24.29 21.06 -28.91
C SER A 9 -23.26 21.26 -27.78
N PHE A 10 -23.72 21.51 -26.59
CA PHE A 10 -22.99 21.73 -25.34
C PHE A 10 -22.09 20.51 -25.07
N ARG A 11 -20.91 20.47 -25.69
CA ARG A 11 -19.95 19.36 -25.51
C ARG A 11 -19.05 19.67 -24.32
N LEU A 12 -19.25 18.92 -23.24
CA LEU A 12 -18.38 19.02 -22.06
C LEU A 12 -16.90 18.86 -22.44
N PRO A 13 -15.98 19.63 -21.84
CA PRO A 13 -14.55 19.46 -22.05
C PRO A 13 -14.12 18.02 -21.70
N PRO A 14 -13.23 17.40 -22.48
CA PRO A 14 -12.82 16.00 -22.25
C PRO A 14 -12.27 15.71 -20.83
N LEU A 15 -11.60 16.68 -20.20
CA LEU A 15 -11.14 16.56 -18.81
C LEU A 15 -12.33 16.45 -17.83
N VAL A 16 -13.40 17.23 -18.06
CA VAL A 16 -14.60 17.14 -17.22
C VAL A 16 -15.23 15.76 -17.33
N LEU A 17 -15.26 15.17 -18.53
CA LEU A 17 -15.76 13.79 -18.71
C LEU A 17 -14.89 12.77 -17.95
N ALA A 18 -13.56 12.96 -17.93
CA ALA A 18 -12.68 12.10 -17.14
C ALA A 18 -12.93 12.25 -15.63
N VAL A 19 -13.15 13.48 -15.14
CA VAL A 19 -13.50 13.73 -13.73
C VAL A 19 -14.87 13.12 -13.39
N LEU A 20 -15.86 13.27 -14.25
CA LEU A 20 -17.18 12.62 -14.07
C LEU A 20 -17.05 11.09 -14.04
N GLY A 21 -16.24 10.50 -14.91
CA GLY A 21 -15.92 9.07 -14.88
C GLY A 21 -15.27 8.63 -13.57
N LEU A 22 -14.37 9.45 -13.01
CA LEU A 22 -13.80 9.20 -11.68
C LEU A 22 -14.86 9.33 -10.58
N LEU A 23 -15.74 10.32 -10.63
CA LEU A 23 -16.82 10.47 -9.65
C LEU A 23 -17.77 9.26 -9.68
N LEU A 24 -18.09 8.74 -10.87
CA LEU A 24 -18.88 7.51 -11.01
C LEU A 24 -18.15 6.29 -10.41
N PHE A 25 -16.82 6.22 -10.54
CA PHE A 25 -16.03 5.17 -9.92
C PHE A 25 -16.04 5.26 -8.38
N VAL A 26 -16.02 6.47 -7.82
CA VAL A 26 -16.00 6.68 -6.36
C VAL A 26 -17.41 6.63 -5.77
N LEU A 27 -18.45 6.78 -6.58
CA LEU A 27 -19.86 6.83 -6.14
C LEU A 27 -20.28 5.64 -5.24
N PRO A 28 -19.94 4.37 -5.56
CA PRO A 28 -20.22 3.22 -4.69
C PRO A 28 -19.78 3.41 -3.25
N TYR A 29 -18.57 3.94 -3.04
CA TYR A 29 -18.05 4.20 -1.70
C TYR A 29 -18.84 5.30 -0.96
N GLY A 30 -19.27 6.34 -1.69
CA GLY A 30 -20.10 7.41 -1.12
C GLY A 30 -21.49 6.94 -0.70
N ILE A 31 -22.09 6.01 -1.45
CA ILE A 31 -23.40 5.41 -1.14
C ILE A 31 -23.29 4.46 0.03
N LEU A 32 -22.33 3.54 -0.01
CA LEU A 32 -22.14 2.49 1.00
C LEU A 32 -21.55 3.04 2.31
N ARG A 33 -20.79 4.15 2.26
CA ARG A 33 -20.13 4.76 3.43
C ARG A 33 -19.30 3.73 4.20
N ALA A 34 -19.59 3.52 5.49
CA ALA A 34 -18.92 2.53 6.33
C ALA A 34 -19.16 1.07 5.91
N HIS A 35 -20.18 0.80 5.09
CA HIS A 35 -20.40 -0.53 4.49
C HIS A 35 -19.62 -0.73 3.19
N SER A 36 -18.72 0.17 2.83
CA SER A 36 -17.82 -0.04 1.69
C SER A 36 -16.86 -1.19 1.98
N TYR A 37 -16.60 -1.98 0.93
CA TYR A 37 -15.49 -2.90 0.94
C TYR A 37 -14.18 -2.10 0.84
N VAL A 38 -13.27 -2.39 1.76
CA VAL A 38 -11.91 -1.86 1.79
C VAL A 38 -10.97 -3.06 1.76
N THR A 39 -10.01 -3.07 0.84
CA THR A 39 -9.05 -4.17 0.72
C THR A 39 -8.38 -4.43 2.07
N ILE A 40 -8.40 -5.68 2.53
CA ILE A 40 -7.87 -6.06 3.84
C ILE A 40 -6.35 -6.13 3.77
N ASP A 41 -5.79 -7.22 3.39
CA ASP A 41 -4.35 -7.50 3.29
C ASP A 41 -3.46 -6.47 4.04
N ASP A 42 -2.45 -5.90 3.41
CA ASP A 42 -1.59 -4.88 4.05
C ASP A 42 -2.31 -3.55 4.32
N ASN A 43 -3.53 -3.37 3.85
CA ASN A 43 -4.26 -2.10 3.95
C ASN A 43 -5.03 -1.98 5.26
N LEU A 44 -6.04 -2.83 5.50
CA LEU A 44 -6.80 -2.82 6.76
C LEU A 44 -6.02 -3.44 7.92
N ASP A 45 -5.17 -4.44 7.69
CA ASP A 45 -4.48 -5.14 8.78
C ASP A 45 -3.15 -4.50 9.20
N ALA A 46 -2.66 -3.46 8.46
CA ALA A 46 -1.38 -2.83 8.78
C ALA A 46 -1.31 -1.31 8.59
N GLU A 47 -2.03 -0.75 7.62
CA GLU A 47 -1.82 0.65 7.23
C GLU A 47 -2.91 1.60 7.74
N LEU A 48 -4.15 1.14 7.91
CA LEU A 48 -5.27 1.98 8.32
C LEU A 48 -5.32 2.19 9.84
N ASN A 49 -5.02 1.14 10.63
CA ASN A 49 -5.04 1.18 12.08
C ASN A 49 -3.99 2.13 12.67
N ILE A 50 -2.81 2.28 12.03
CA ILE A 50 -1.70 3.07 12.58
C ILE A 50 -2.02 4.57 12.65
N PRO A 51 -2.43 5.29 11.58
CA PRO A 51 -2.82 6.70 11.70
C PRO A 51 -3.97 6.90 12.67
N TYR A 52 -4.94 5.98 12.72
CA TYR A 52 -6.01 6.01 13.72
C TYR A 52 -5.47 6.00 15.15
N LEU A 53 -4.62 5.02 15.49
CA LEU A 53 -4.05 4.90 16.84
C LEU A 53 -3.14 6.07 17.22
N LEU A 54 -2.33 6.58 16.29
CA LEU A 54 -1.47 7.73 16.53
C LEU A 54 -2.27 8.97 16.90
N VAL A 55 -3.42 9.17 16.27
CA VAL A 55 -4.35 10.28 16.57
C VAL A 55 -5.11 10.01 17.85
N GLN A 56 -5.69 8.82 18.00
CA GLN A 56 -6.51 8.43 19.16
C GLN A 56 -5.73 8.54 20.47
N GLN A 57 -4.43 8.22 20.45
CA GLN A 57 -3.57 8.29 21.65
C GLN A 57 -2.84 9.63 21.79
N GLY A 58 -3.09 10.59 20.90
CA GLY A 58 -2.52 11.94 20.98
C GLY A 58 -1.00 12.00 20.75
N VAL A 59 -0.40 10.96 20.15
CA VAL A 59 1.07 10.85 19.99
C VAL A 59 1.54 11.05 18.55
N ALA A 60 0.67 11.51 17.65
CA ALA A 60 0.98 11.59 16.21
C ALA A 60 2.25 12.40 15.93
N LEU A 61 2.48 13.52 16.62
CA LEU A 61 3.63 14.41 16.45
C LEU A 61 4.60 14.39 17.65
N ASP A 62 4.41 13.48 18.60
CA ASP A 62 5.32 13.37 19.75
C ASP A 62 6.48 12.41 19.45
N TYR A 63 7.61 12.98 18.99
CA TYR A 63 8.80 12.24 18.57
C TYR A 63 9.87 12.10 19.66
N ARG A 64 9.53 12.39 20.92
CA ARG A 64 10.48 12.21 22.05
C ARG A 64 10.87 10.74 22.14
N PRO A 65 12.14 10.43 22.48
CA PRO A 65 12.65 9.06 22.51
C PRO A 65 11.87 8.09 23.42
N GLN A 66 11.32 8.60 24.51
CA GLN A 66 10.56 7.83 25.51
C GLN A 66 9.09 7.63 25.14
N THR A 67 8.59 8.33 24.10
CA THR A 67 7.18 8.21 23.70
C THR A 67 6.90 6.86 23.09
N VAL A 68 5.88 6.20 23.61
CA VAL A 68 5.38 4.91 23.13
C VAL A 68 3.92 5.03 22.68
N VAL A 69 3.46 4.05 21.92
CA VAL A 69 2.04 3.87 21.57
C VAL A 69 1.50 2.71 22.42
N PRO A 70 0.84 2.99 23.56
CA PRO A 70 0.50 1.97 24.55
C PRO A 70 -0.39 0.84 24.05
N ALA A 71 -1.28 1.13 23.07
CA ALA A 71 -2.19 0.13 22.50
C ALA A 71 -1.51 -0.87 21.56
N LEU A 72 -0.24 -0.66 21.18
CA LEU A 72 0.49 -1.52 20.25
C LEU A 72 1.65 -2.23 20.96
N MET A 73 1.69 -3.57 20.89
CA MET A 73 2.85 -4.39 21.30
C MET A 73 3.37 -4.00 22.69
N ASP A 74 2.45 -3.79 23.62
CA ASP A 74 2.72 -3.37 25.01
C ASP A 74 3.57 -2.08 25.11
N GLY A 75 3.31 -1.12 24.24
CA GLY A 75 4.02 0.16 24.23
C GLY A 75 5.12 0.22 23.18
N LEU A 76 4.74 0.08 21.91
CA LEU A 76 5.67 0.24 20.80
C LEU A 76 6.26 1.65 20.76
N PRO A 77 7.60 1.83 20.63
CA PRO A 77 8.21 3.14 20.46
C PRO A 77 7.55 3.92 19.32
N ARG A 78 7.13 5.16 19.60
CA ARG A 78 6.45 6.01 18.59
C ARG A 78 7.25 6.17 17.31
N ASN A 79 8.57 6.29 17.43
CA ASN A 79 9.48 6.50 16.32
C ASN A 79 9.73 5.22 15.47
N ALA A 80 9.20 4.08 15.88
CA ALA A 80 9.16 2.88 15.07
C ALA A 80 8.09 2.92 13.96
N LEU A 81 7.09 3.80 14.11
CA LEU A 81 5.94 3.92 13.23
C LEU A 81 6.12 5.01 12.18
N ARG A 82 5.20 5.04 11.22
CA ARG A 82 5.16 6.05 10.16
C ARG A 82 5.13 7.48 10.71
N PRO A 83 5.61 8.49 9.91
CA PRO A 83 5.60 9.89 10.35
C PRO A 83 4.17 10.40 10.58
N GLY A 84 4.01 11.24 11.60
CA GLY A 84 2.76 11.94 11.88
C GLY A 84 2.56 13.16 10.99
N LEU A 85 3.65 13.75 10.50
CA LEU A 85 3.61 14.86 9.54
C LEU A 85 3.27 14.33 8.15
N SER A 86 2.02 13.89 7.99
CA SER A 86 1.51 13.27 6.77
C SER A 86 0.05 13.67 6.55
N ALA A 87 -0.31 13.97 5.31
CA ALA A 87 -1.69 14.28 4.94
C ALA A 87 -2.66 13.13 5.30
N THR A 88 -2.18 11.87 5.23
CA THR A 88 -2.97 10.70 5.67
C THR A 88 -3.32 10.82 7.16
N VAL A 89 -2.33 11.08 8.03
CA VAL A 89 -2.57 11.24 9.48
C VAL A 89 -3.49 12.44 9.74
N GLY A 90 -3.32 13.53 8.98
CA GLY A 90 -4.21 14.71 9.05
C GLY A 90 -5.67 14.37 8.73
N LEU A 91 -5.93 13.52 7.73
CA LEU A 91 -7.29 13.06 7.44
C LEU A 91 -7.90 12.25 8.59
N PHE A 92 -7.13 11.37 9.22
CA PHE A 92 -7.58 10.59 10.38
C PHE A 92 -7.76 11.44 11.65
N ALA A 93 -7.10 12.60 11.74
CA ALA A 93 -7.33 13.56 12.81
C ALA A 93 -8.65 14.34 12.64
N LEU A 94 -9.15 14.46 11.41
CA LEU A 94 -10.36 15.24 11.09
C LEU A 94 -11.61 14.38 10.89
N LEU A 95 -11.45 13.10 10.54
CA LEU A 95 -12.54 12.24 10.09
C LEU A 95 -12.46 10.87 10.79
N PRO A 96 -13.61 10.18 10.98
CA PRO A 96 -13.59 8.79 11.42
C PRO A 96 -12.87 7.91 10.40
N PRO A 97 -12.26 6.78 10.82
CA PRO A 97 -11.34 5.99 9.98
C PRO A 97 -11.88 5.62 8.61
N TRP A 98 -13.15 5.16 8.52
CA TRP A 98 -13.77 4.82 7.25
C TRP A 98 -13.91 6.04 6.32
N ALA A 99 -14.30 7.21 6.86
CA ALA A 99 -14.46 8.43 6.07
C ALA A 99 -13.09 8.98 5.62
N ALA A 100 -12.08 8.94 6.49
CA ALA A 100 -10.70 9.30 6.16
C ALA A 100 -10.18 8.45 4.99
N TYR A 101 -10.44 7.14 5.00
CA TYR A 101 -10.09 6.24 3.89
C TYR A 101 -10.81 6.64 2.60
N LEU A 102 -12.13 6.85 2.62
CA LEU A 102 -12.91 7.19 1.42
C LEU A 102 -12.49 8.54 0.83
N VAL A 103 -12.28 9.55 1.67
CA VAL A 103 -11.80 10.87 1.23
C VAL A 103 -10.40 10.75 0.63
N GLN A 104 -9.50 10.01 1.26
CA GLN A 104 -8.17 9.76 0.74
C GLN A 104 -8.22 9.04 -0.61
N GLN A 105 -9.06 8.01 -0.74
CA GLN A 105 -9.28 7.27 -1.99
C GLN A 105 -9.68 8.22 -3.14
N ALA A 106 -10.61 9.14 -2.88
CA ALA A 106 -11.08 10.12 -3.87
C ALA A 106 -10.00 11.16 -4.21
N LEU A 107 -9.35 11.75 -3.21
CA LEU A 107 -8.37 12.81 -3.40
C LEU A 107 -7.11 12.32 -4.11
N VAL A 108 -6.55 11.17 -3.71
CA VAL A 108 -5.35 10.59 -4.34
C VAL A 108 -5.59 10.33 -5.84
N ARG A 109 -6.77 9.82 -6.20
CA ARG A 109 -7.15 9.56 -7.59
C ARG A 109 -7.38 10.83 -8.39
N LEU A 110 -8.08 11.81 -7.81
CA LEU A 110 -8.34 13.10 -8.46
C LEU A 110 -7.03 13.86 -8.71
N LEU A 111 -6.16 13.96 -7.71
CA LEU A 111 -4.86 14.62 -7.86
C LEU A 111 -3.97 13.89 -8.88
N GLY A 112 -3.97 12.56 -8.87
CA GLY A 112 -3.25 11.76 -9.85
C GLY A 112 -3.76 11.95 -11.28
N LEU A 113 -5.09 12.02 -11.47
CA LEU A 113 -5.73 12.32 -12.75
C LEU A 113 -5.31 13.68 -13.28
N LEU A 114 -5.42 14.72 -12.46
CA LEU A 114 -5.07 16.08 -12.85
C LEU A 114 -3.57 16.22 -13.15
N ALA A 115 -2.72 15.61 -12.33
CA ALA A 115 -1.27 15.64 -12.49
C ALA A 115 -0.83 14.97 -13.80
N LEU A 116 -1.33 13.77 -14.09
CA LEU A 116 -1.00 13.08 -15.34
C LEU A 116 -1.59 13.82 -16.54
N TYR A 117 -2.78 14.41 -16.45
CA TYR A 117 -3.34 15.23 -17.52
C TYR A 117 -2.42 16.41 -17.84
N ALA A 118 -2.00 17.16 -16.83
CA ALA A 118 -1.08 18.28 -17.02
C ALA A 118 0.23 17.83 -17.67
N LEU A 119 0.84 16.76 -17.17
CA LEU A 119 2.07 16.19 -17.70
C LEU A 119 1.91 15.77 -19.18
N LEU A 120 0.88 14.98 -19.52
CA LEU A 120 0.65 14.53 -20.90
C LEU A 120 0.37 15.67 -21.85
N ARG A 121 -0.40 16.67 -21.43
CA ARG A 121 -0.72 17.87 -22.24
C ARG A 121 0.51 18.71 -22.51
N GLN A 122 1.46 18.73 -21.60
CA GLN A 122 2.67 19.52 -21.76
C GLN A 122 3.76 18.78 -22.57
N GLU A 123 3.89 17.45 -22.40
CA GLU A 123 5.04 16.71 -22.92
C GLU A 123 4.73 15.84 -24.15
N LEU A 124 3.58 15.18 -24.19
CA LEU A 124 3.31 14.13 -25.20
C LEU A 124 2.13 14.43 -26.13
N LEU A 125 1.07 15.04 -25.61
CA LEU A 125 -0.23 15.20 -26.29
C LEU A 125 -0.66 16.69 -26.30
N PRO A 126 0.12 17.62 -26.86
CA PRO A 126 -0.15 19.08 -26.78
C PRO A 126 -1.34 19.51 -27.66
N GLU A 127 -1.66 18.78 -28.72
CA GLU A 127 -2.64 19.20 -29.71
C GLU A 127 -4.09 19.15 -29.17
N ARG A 128 -4.94 20.08 -29.65
CA ARG A 128 -6.36 20.14 -29.23
C ARG A 128 -7.11 18.82 -29.54
N ARG A 129 -6.85 18.19 -30.69
CA ARG A 129 -7.46 16.89 -31.08
C ARG A 129 -7.10 15.75 -30.14
N GLN A 130 -5.96 15.81 -29.46
CA GLN A 130 -5.47 14.79 -28.54
C GLN A 130 -6.05 14.89 -27.12
N ARG A 131 -6.85 15.93 -26.82
CA ARG A 131 -7.45 16.12 -25.48
C ARG A 131 -8.31 14.95 -25.03
N ARG A 132 -9.07 14.33 -25.98
CA ARG A 132 -9.91 13.16 -25.68
C ARG A 132 -9.08 11.95 -25.28
N VAL A 133 -8.00 11.70 -26.00
CA VAL A 133 -7.06 10.61 -25.70
C VAL A 133 -6.40 10.85 -24.36
N ALA A 134 -5.88 12.05 -24.12
CA ALA A 134 -5.32 12.42 -22.82
C ALA A 134 -6.33 12.18 -21.68
N ALA A 135 -7.57 12.63 -21.83
CA ALA A 135 -8.63 12.41 -20.84
C ALA A 135 -8.91 10.93 -20.58
N GLY A 136 -8.97 10.10 -21.62
CA GLY A 136 -9.16 8.65 -21.47
C GLY A 136 -7.98 7.97 -20.77
N VAL A 137 -6.74 8.32 -21.12
CA VAL A 137 -5.53 7.78 -20.49
C VAL A 137 -5.47 8.15 -19.00
N VAL A 138 -5.77 9.42 -18.64
CA VAL A 138 -5.71 9.84 -17.24
C VAL A 138 -6.87 9.28 -16.41
N LEU A 139 -8.02 9.04 -17.00
CA LEU A 139 -9.08 8.29 -16.35
C LEU A 139 -8.61 6.85 -16.06
N ALA A 140 -8.05 6.15 -17.05
CA ALA A 140 -7.50 4.81 -16.84
C ALA A 140 -6.39 4.79 -15.77
N TRP A 141 -5.57 5.83 -15.66
CA TRP A 141 -4.58 6.01 -14.59
C TRP A 141 -5.23 6.14 -13.22
N ALA A 142 -6.24 6.99 -13.10
CA ALA A 142 -6.95 7.22 -11.86
C ALA A 142 -7.73 5.98 -11.36
N LEU A 143 -8.16 5.10 -12.28
CA LEU A 143 -8.92 3.87 -11.97
C LEU A 143 -8.03 2.65 -11.67
N LEU A 144 -6.71 2.80 -11.65
CA LEU A 144 -5.80 1.70 -11.34
C LEU A 144 -6.10 1.08 -9.96
N PRO A 145 -6.03 -0.26 -9.83
CA PRO A 145 -6.05 -0.91 -8.52
C PRO A 145 -4.78 -0.52 -7.73
N LEU A 146 -4.96 0.05 -6.56
CA LEU A 146 -3.86 0.49 -5.67
C LEU A 146 -4.33 0.62 -4.22
N TYR A 147 -3.41 0.59 -3.29
CA TYR A 147 -3.66 0.92 -1.90
C TYR A 147 -3.56 2.44 -1.69
N SER A 148 -4.71 3.10 -1.46
CA SER A 148 -4.76 4.56 -1.26
C SER A 148 -4.05 5.00 0.02
N MET A 149 -3.88 4.11 1.01
CA MET A 149 -3.13 4.39 2.24
C MET A 149 -1.65 4.71 2.01
N TYR A 150 -1.11 4.40 0.82
CA TYR A 150 0.21 4.86 0.40
C TYR A 150 0.22 6.28 -0.17
N GLY A 151 -0.90 6.99 -0.11
CA GLY A 151 -1.07 8.36 -0.58
C GLY A 151 -0.71 8.53 -2.05
N LEU A 152 0.05 9.57 -2.35
CA LEU A 152 0.47 9.93 -3.71
C LEU A 152 1.72 9.18 -4.21
N SER A 153 2.16 8.13 -3.53
CA SER A 153 3.40 7.39 -3.87
C SER A 153 3.43 6.86 -5.31
N VAL A 154 2.27 6.50 -5.89
CA VAL A 154 2.16 6.09 -7.30
C VAL A 154 1.50 7.18 -8.12
N LEU A 155 0.25 7.54 -7.81
CA LEU A 155 -0.54 8.45 -8.65
C LEU A 155 -0.02 9.89 -8.64
N GLY A 156 0.77 10.30 -7.65
CA GLY A 156 1.36 11.63 -7.55
C GLY A 156 2.68 11.83 -8.33
N GLN A 157 3.33 10.76 -8.78
CA GLN A 157 4.60 10.85 -9.51
C GLN A 157 4.54 11.76 -10.76
N PRO A 158 3.43 11.81 -11.53
CA PRO A 158 3.32 12.75 -12.65
C PRO A 158 3.44 14.23 -12.23
N ALA A 159 2.94 14.61 -11.04
CA ALA A 159 3.06 15.99 -10.54
C ALA A 159 4.52 16.34 -10.24
N LEU A 160 5.24 15.40 -9.59
CA LEU A 160 6.65 15.58 -9.31
C LEU A 160 7.48 15.69 -10.60
N LEU A 161 7.26 14.78 -11.55
CA LEU A 161 7.95 14.81 -12.85
C LEU A 161 7.66 16.10 -13.61
N LEU A 162 6.40 16.56 -13.65
CA LEU A 162 6.00 17.83 -14.26
C LEU A 162 6.79 19.01 -13.66
N ALA A 163 6.88 19.08 -12.33
CA ALA A 163 7.61 20.14 -11.63
C ALA A 163 9.12 20.12 -11.96
N PHE A 164 9.74 18.93 -11.93
CA PHE A 164 11.17 18.82 -12.27
C PHE A 164 11.45 19.10 -13.75
N LEU A 165 10.58 18.74 -14.68
CA LEU A 165 10.72 19.10 -16.10
C LEU A 165 10.56 20.61 -16.32
N ALA A 166 9.72 21.30 -15.55
CA ALA A 166 9.62 22.75 -15.60
C ALA A 166 10.89 23.42 -15.07
N VAL A 167 11.47 22.94 -13.96
CA VAL A 167 12.76 23.39 -13.44
C VAL A 167 13.87 23.18 -14.48
N ARG A 168 13.92 21.98 -15.08
CA ARG A 168 14.92 21.61 -16.10
C ARG A 168 14.93 22.57 -17.30
N ARG A 169 13.76 23.08 -17.70
CA ARG A 169 13.61 24.02 -18.82
C ARG A 169 13.78 25.49 -18.44
N GLY A 170 14.02 25.80 -17.19
CA GLY A 170 14.04 27.19 -16.70
C GLY A 170 12.66 27.86 -16.70
N ALA A 171 11.57 27.09 -16.78
CA ALA A 171 10.18 27.57 -16.81
C ALA A 171 9.45 27.35 -15.48
N ALA A 172 10.19 27.07 -14.42
CA ALA A 172 9.61 26.83 -13.10
C ALA A 172 8.97 28.11 -12.53
N ARG A 173 7.76 27.94 -12.00
CA ARG A 173 7.05 28.96 -11.23
C ARG A 173 7.03 28.53 -9.75
N TRP A 174 6.64 29.41 -8.83
CA TRP A 174 6.58 29.14 -7.39
C TRP A 174 5.80 27.84 -7.04
N TRP A 175 4.70 27.55 -7.72
CA TRP A 175 3.89 26.37 -7.46
C TRP A 175 4.57 25.04 -7.83
N HIS A 176 5.55 25.03 -8.74
CA HIS A 176 6.34 23.82 -9.01
C HIS A 176 7.23 23.48 -7.82
N TRP A 177 7.82 24.49 -7.18
CA TRP A 177 8.60 24.31 -5.95
C TRP A 177 7.72 23.86 -4.80
N LEU A 178 6.48 24.38 -4.71
CA LEU A 178 5.48 23.92 -3.74
C LEU A 178 5.10 22.46 -3.98
N LEU A 179 4.89 22.02 -5.23
CA LEU A 179 4.63 20.62 -5.54
C LEU A 179 5.79 19.70 -5.11
N ILE A 180 7.05 20.12 -5.35
CA ILE A 180 8.23 19.37 -4.93
C ILE A 180 8.27 19.25 -3.39
N ALA A 181 8.04 20.34 -2.68
CA ALA A 181 8.03 20.36 -1.22
C ALA A 181 6.83 19.61 -0.62
N ALA A 182 5.65 19.65 -1.26
CA ALA A 182 4.45 18.97 -0.76
C ALA A 182 4.45 17.45 -1.01
N PHE A 183 5.19 16.96 -1.99
CA PHE A 183 5.19 15.56 -2.37
C PHE A 183 5.54 14.60 -1.22
N PRO A 184 6.59 14.86 -0.39
CA PRO A 184 6.91 14.02 0.77
C PRO A 184 5.81 13.96 1.83
N LEU A 185 5.00 15.01 1.97
CA LEU A 185 3.93 15.08 2.98
C LEU A 185 2.79 14.08 2.74
N TRP A 186 2.66 13.55 1.53
CA TRP A 186 1.60 12.58 1.19
C TRP A 186 2.12 11.36 0.45
N THR A 187 3.39 11.03 0.60
CA THR A 187 4.00 9.82 0.03
C THR A 187 4.74 9.04 1.10
N MET A 188 4.94 7.75 0.87
CA MET A 188 5.74 6.93 1.75
C MET A 188 7.19 6.88 1.26
N PHE A 189 8.09 7.47 2.04
CA PHE A 189 9.52 7.53 1.71
C PHE A 189 10.08 6.16 1.35
N VAL A 190 9.85 5.15 2.21
CA VAL A 190 10.39 3.80 2.03
C VAL A 190 9.91 3.09 0.75
N PHE A 191 8.81 3.54 0.13
CA PHE A 191 8.28 2.97 -1.11
C PHE A 191 8.74 3.70 -2.36
N VAL A 192 8.84 5.03 -2.32
CA VAL A 192 9.07 5.82 -3.52
C VAL A 192 10.21 6.84 -3.39
N GLY A 193 10.48 7.37 -2.19
CA GLY A 193 11.43 8.46 -1.99
C GLY A 193 12.82 8.22 -2.57
N PRO A 194 13.56 7.17 -2.17
CA PRO A 194 14.89 6.89 -2.69
C PRO A 194 14.91 6.68 -4.20
N PHE A 195 13.84 6.08 -4.76
CA PHE A 195 13.78 5.72 -6.17
C PHE A 195 13.49 6.93 -7.07
N VAL A 196 12.63 7.86 -6.65
CA VAL A 196 12.42 9.10 -7.40
C VAL A 196 13.64 10.01 -7.29
N LEU A 197 14.28 10.08 -6.10
CA LEU A 197 15.54 10.81 -5.93
C LEU A 197 16.64 10.25 -6.82
N ALA A 198 16.79 8.93 -6.88
CA ALA A 198 17.78 8.27 -7.73
C ALA A 198 17.49 8.50 -9.23
N ALA A 199 16.21 8.34 -9.66
CA ALA A 199 15.83 8.54 -11.06
C ALA A 199 16.03 10.00 -11.51
N LEU A 200 15.62 10.96 -10.69
CA LEU A 200 15.80 12.38 -10.98
C LEU A 200 17.28 12.80 -10.88
N GLY A 201 18.03 12.24 -9.91
CA GLY A 201 19.46 12.41 -9.80
C GLY A 201 20.22 11.88 -11.03
N ALA A 202 19.83 10.69 -11.52
CA ALA A 202 20.37 10.13 -12.76
C ALA A 202 20.08 11.02 -13.98
N LEU A 203 18.87 11.63 -14.05
CA LEU A 203 18.53 12.59 -15.08
C LEU A 203 19.40 13.84 -15.00
N TRP A 204 19.63 14.38 -13.80
CA TRP A 204 20.52 15.52 -13.58
C TRP A 204 21.97 15.23 -13.98
N LEU A 205 22.50 14.05 -13.60
CA LEU A 205 23.84 13.60 -13.95
C LEU A 205 23.99 13.42 -15.47
N HIS A 206 22.97 12.83 -16.12
CA HIS A 206 22.94 12.68 -17.57
C HIS A 206 23.00 14.03 -18.30
N ASP A 207 22.21 15.01 -17.82
CA ASP A 207 22.21 16.35 -18.39
C ASP A 207 23.55 17.04 -18.17
N TRP A 208 24.14 16.93 -16.98
CA TRP A 208 25.47 17.46 -16.69
C TRP A 208 26.52 16.86 -17.62
N TRP A 209 26.52 15.53 -17.74
CA TRP A 209 27.46 14.84 -18.63
C TRP A 209 27.32 15.31 -20.10
N ARG A 210 26.08 15.47 -20.58
CA ARG A 210 25.83 15.92 -21.96
C ARG A 210 26.14 17.38 -22.22
N GLN A 211 25.87 18.25 -21.24
CA GLN A 211 26.00 19.71 -21.41
C GLN A 211 27.34 20.28 -20.93
N GLY A 212 28.15 19.46 -20.25
CA GLY A 212 29.44 19.86 -19.65
C GLY A 212 29.31 20.82 -18.46
N ARG A 213 28.09 21.17 -18.06
CA ARG A 213 27.81 22.09 -16.94
C ARG A 213 26.62 21.61 -16.11
N PRO A 214 26.69 21.73 -14.76
CA PRO A 214 25.60 21.32 -13.89
C PRO A 214 24.45 22.31 -13.98
N HIS A 215 23.23 21.80 -13.95
CA HIS A 215 22.01 22.61 -13.85
C HIS A 215 21.66 22.82 -12.36
N TRP A 216 22.16 23.92 -11.77
CA TRP A 216 22.04 24.21 -10.34
C TRP A 216 20.60 24.32 -9.83
N PRO A 217 19.61 24.93 -10.55
CA PRO A 217 18.22 24.93 -10.11
C PRO A 217 17.65 23.53 -9.98
N PHE A 218 18.03 22.59 -10.85
CA PHE A 218 17.57 21.21 -10.76
C PHE A 218 18.18 20.51 -9.53
N LEU A 219 19.46 20.73 -9.25
CA LEU A 219 20.08 20.23 -8.03
C LEU A 219 19.41 20.84 -6.79
N GLY A 220 19.10 22.13 -6.78
CA GLY A 220 18.35 22.79 -5.71
C GLY A 220 16.97 22.15 -5.48
N ALA A 221 16.27 21.76 -6.55
CA ALA A 221 15.00 21.04 -6.47
C ALA A 221 15.17 19.62 -5.87
N LEU A 222 16.24 18.90 -6.23
CA LEU A 222 16.58 17.60 -5.62
C LEU A 222 16.88 17.73 -4.13
N LEU A 223 17.67 18.75 -3.77
CA LEU A 223 18.00 19.01 -2.36
C LEU A 223 16.77 19.44 -1.55
N LEU A 224 15.87 20.23 -2.14
CA LEU A 224 14.59 20.56 -1.51
C LEU A 224 13.75 19.30 -1.26
N LEU A 225 13.59 18.44 -2.26
CA LEU A 225 12.86 17.19 -2.14
C LEU A 225 13.46 16.30 -1.04
N LEU A 226 14.78 16.14 -1.03
CA LEU A 226 15.51 15.38 -0.01
C LEU A 226 15.33 16.00 1.38
N ALA A 227 15.50 17.31 1.51
CA ALA A 227 15.38 18.01 2.79
C ALA A 227 13.97 17.84 3.39
N VAL A 228 12.92 17.97 2.58
CA VAL A 228 11.55 17.76 3.09
C VAL A 228 11.31 16.30 3.44
N TYR A 229 11.83 15.32 2.68
CA TYR A 229 11.78 13.93 3.10
C TYR A 229 12.50 13.69 4.44
N LEU A 230 13.66 14.27 4.66
CA LEU A 230 14.37 14.15 5.94
C LEU A 230 13.60 14.79 7.10
N VAL A 231 12.89 15.90 6.86
CA VAL A 231 12.02 16.53 7.87
C VAL A 231 10.81 15.66 8.18
N VAL A 232 10.13 15.12 7.16
CA VAL A 232 8.94 14.27 7.33
C VAL A 232 9.32 12.97 8.03
N GLU A 233 10.39 12.31 7.61
CA GLU A 233 10.86 11.03 8.12
C GLU A 233 11.85 11.18 9.29
N TRP A 234 11.96 12.39 9.86
CA TRP A 234 12.84 12.66 10.99
C TRP A 234 12.77 11.61 12.10
N PRO A 235 11.56 11.14 12.53
CA PRO A 235 11.48 10.14 13.60
C PRO A 235 12.24 8.87 13.29
N LEU A 236 12.15 8.38 12.06
CA LEU A 236 12.84 7.18 11.59
C LEU A 236 14.37 7.37 11.61
N PHE A 237 14.86 8.43 10.97
CA PHE A 237 16.29 8.71 10.89
C PHE A 237 16.90 8.99 12.26
N TYR A 238 16.21 9.78 13.07
CA TYR A 238 16.63 10.09 14.44
C TYR A 238 16.73 8.83 15.30
N SER A 239 15.70 8.00 15.31
CA SER A 239 15.65 6.79 16.15
C SER A 239 16.69 5.74 15.76
N LEU A 240 16.99 5.59 14.46
CA LEU A 240 17.91 4.56 13.97
C LEU A 240 19.37 5.02 13.94
N LEU A 241 19.62 6.28 13.56
CA LEU A 241 20.98 6.76 13.28
C LEU A 241 21.57 7.59 14.44
N VAL A 242 20.74 8.39 15.11
CA VAL A 242 21.20 9.34 16.15
C VAL A 242 20.97 8.75 17.55
N ALA A 243 19.70 8.56 17.92
CA ALA A 243 19.35 8.11 19.26
C ALA A 243 19.58 6.60 19.49
N ARG A 244 19.64 5.81 18.43
CA ARG A 244 19.78 4.35 18.46
C ARG A 244 18.85 3.70 19.48
N GLN A 245 17.58 4.12 19.46
CA GLN A 245 16.59 3.77 20.49
C GLN A 245 16.36 2.28 20.63
N PHE A 246 16.47 1.53 19.52
CA PHE A 246 16.32 0.09 19.51
C PHE A 246 17.00 -0.52 18.29
N VAL A 247 17.33 -1.80 18.39
CA VAL A 247 17.73 -2.62 17.24
C VAL A 247 16.47 -3.09 16.55
N PRO A 248 16.25 -2.78 15.26
CA PRO A 248 15.07 -3.24 14.53
C PRO A 248 15.04 -4.76 14.37
N HIS A 249 13.85 -5.38 14.46
CA HIS A 249 13.69 -6.82 14.20
C HIS A 249 14.16 -7.23 12.79
N ARG A 250 14.21 -6.29 11.85
CA ARG A 250 14.65 -6.52 10.47
C ARG A 250 16.13 -6.88 10.31
N VAL A 251 16.94 -6.76 11.34
CA VAL A 251 18.33 -7.29 11.30
C VAL A 251 18.37 -8.83 11.17
N GLU A 252 17.28 -9.51 11.57
CA GLU A 252 17.10 -10.95 11.38
C GLU A 252 16.38 -11.32 10.07
N PHE A 253 16.06 -10.31 9.24
CA PHE A 253 15.37 -10.58 7.97
C PHE A 253 16.27 -11.37 7.02
N ASP A 254 15.78 -12.53 6.57
CA ASP A 254 16.46 -13.39 5.62
C ASP A 254 15.52 -13.81 4.49
N LEU A 255 15.63 -13.11 3.36
CA LEU A 255 14.81 -13.37 2.19
C LEU A 255 15.07 -14.74 1.55
N ALA A 256 16.28 -15.31 1.75
CA ALA A 256 16.64 -16.62 1.22
C ALA A 256 15.83 -17.76 1.83
N GLN A 257 15.41 -17.60 3.10
CA GLN A 257 14.56 -18.58 3.78
C GLN A 257 13.07 -18.47 3.40
N LEU A 258 12.67 -17.34 2.80
CA LEU A 258 11.26 -17.01 2.51
C LEU A 258 10.86 -17.32 1.08
N THR A 259 11.80 -17.25 0.13
CA THR A 259 11.54 -17.34 -1.30
C THR A 259 12.50 -18.32 -1.96
N PRO A 260 12.00 -19.26 -2.79
CA PRO A 260 12.89 -20.11 -3.59
C PRO A 260 13.77 -19.27 -4.53
N LEU A 261 15.09 -19.51 -4.52
CA LEU A 261 16.10 -18.70 -5.23
C LEU A 261 16.47 -19.21 -6.63
N GLY A 262 15.74 -20.16 -7.19
CA GLY A 262 16.05 -20.75 -8.50
C GLY A 262 15.84 -19.79 -9.68
N LEU A 263 16.54 -20.03 -10.80
CA LEU A 263 16.40 -19.30 -12.06
C LEU A 263 14.94 -19.23 -12.53
N LYS A 264 14.21 -20.34 -12.42
CA LYS A 264 12.78 -20.42 -12.79
C LYS A 264 11.93 -19.42 -11.99
N THR A 265 12.20 -19.28 -10.70
CA THR A 265 11.48 -18.33 -9.82
C THR A 265 11.77 -16.89 -10.24
N GLY A 266 13.03 -16.54 -10.50
CA GLY A 266 13.42 -15.21 -10.99
C GLY A 266 12.76 -14.87 -12.33
N LEU A 267 12.79 -15.79 -13.30
CA LEU A 267 12.15 -15.61 -14.61
C LEU A 267 10.62 -15.45 -14.47
N ARG A 268 9.97 -16.30 -13.67
CA ARG A 268 8.54 -16.19 -13.38
C ARG A 268 8.21 -14.84 -12.74
N GLY A 269 9.02 -14.40 -11.79
CA GLY A 269 8.90 -13.08 -11.17
C GLY A 269 9.03 -11.96 -12.20
N ALA A 270 10.05 -12.02 -13.06
CA ALA A 270 10.26 -11.02 -14.13
C ALA A 270 9.06 -10.93 -15.08
N VAL A 271 8.54 -12.07 -15.55
CA VAL A 271 7.33 -12.11 -16.40
C VAL A 271 6.12 -11.53 -15.66
N GLN A 272 5.93 -11.88 -14.39
CA GLN A 272 4.84 -11.34 -13.57
C GLN A 272 4.96 -9.82 -13.40
N PHE A 273 6.15 -9.30 -13.07
CA PHE A 273 6.40 -7.87 -12.96
C PHE A 273 6.20 -7.14 -14.29
N PHE A 274 6.60 -7.74 -15.41
CA PHE A 274 6.43 -7.16 -16.74
C PHE A 274 4.97 -7.11 -17.19
N LEU A 275 4.23 -8.23 -17.08
CA LEU A 275 2.86 -8.32 -17.61
C LEU A 275 1.80 -7.76 -16.66
N PHE A 276 1.97 -7.90 -15.35
CA PHE A 276 0.93 -7.53 -14.36
C PHE A 276 1.40 -6.47 -13.36
N GLY A 277 2.70 -6.40 -13.05
CA GLY A 277 3.21 -5.59 -11.94
C GLY A 277 2.99 -6.27 -10.59
N GLN A 278 3.01 -5.46 -9.54
CA GLN A 278 2.93 -5.92 -8.16
C GLN A 278 1.90 -5.07 -7.41
N TYR A 279 1.08 -5.69 -6.56
CA TYR A 279 -0.10 -5.10 -5.96
C TYR A 279 0.16 -3.88 -5.06
N HIS A 280 1.33 -3.76 -4.43
CA HIS A 280 1.68 -2.57 -3.64
C HIS A 280 1.77 -1.29 -4.49
N ALA A 281 2.28 -1.38 -5.73
CA ALA A 281 2.32 -0.23 -6.63
C ALA A 281 1.03 -0.13 -7.45
N SER A 282 0.77 -1.11 -8.28
CA SER A 282 -0.49 -1.36 -9.00
C SER A 282 -0.37 -2.66 -9.78
N ARG A 283 -1.37 -3.52 -9.67
CA ARG A 283 -1.44 -4.78 -10.42
C ARG A 283 -2.52 -4.70 -11.49
N PHE A 284 -2.12 -4.59 -12.76
CA PHE A 284 -3.02 -4.60 -13.91
C PHE A 284 -2.34 -5.25 -15.10
N LEU A 285 -3.12 -5.89 -15.98
CA LEU A 285 -2.62 -6.52 -17.20
C LEU A 285 -2.22 -5.44 -18.22
N ARG A 286 -1.02 -5.55 -18.76
CA ARG A 286 -0.42 -4.54 -19.65
C ARG A 286 -0.64 -4.80 -21.13
N VAL A 287 -1.53 -5.73 -21.47
CA VAL A 287 -1.82 -6.13 -22.85
C VAL A 287 -2.29 -4.96 -23.72
N ALA A 288 -3.10 -4.04 -23.18
CA ALA A 288 -3.56 -2.86 -23.92
C ALA A 288 -2.39 -1.98 -24.35
N VAL A 289 -1.38 -1.80 -23.48
CA VAL A 289 -0.17 -1.02 -23.78
C VAL A 289 0.67 -1.73 -24.84
N LEU A 290 0.87 -3.04 -24.69
CA LEU A 290 1.62 -3.85 -25.65
C LEU A 290 0.97 -3.85 -27.05
N LEU A 291 -0.36 -3.99 -27.10
CA LEU A 291 -1.13 -3.88 -28.34
C LEU A 291 -1.02 -2.49 -28.97
N ALA A 292 -1.06 -1.42 -28.15
CA ALA A 292 -0.87 -0.06 -28.63
C ALA A 292 0.51 0.14 -29.25
N VAL A 293 1.57 -0.38 -28.61
CA VAL A 293 2.94 -0.34 -29.13
C VAL A 293 3.06 -1.12 -30.44
N ALA A 294 2.55 -2.35 -30.48
CA ALA A 294 2.58 -3.19 -31.68
C ALA A 294 1.83 -2.51 -32.85
N ALA A 295 0.62 -1.98 -32.60
CA ALA A 295 -0.16 -1.27 -33.61
C ALA A 295 0.54 0.02 -34.08
N ALA A 296 1.15 0.80 -33.15
CA ALA A 296 1.87 2.02 -33.51
C ALA A 296 3.07 1.78 -34.43
N VAL A 297 3.72 0.61 -34.30
CA VAL A 297 4.83 0.19 -35.17
C VAL A 297 4.29 -0.42 -36.47
N ALA A 298 3.32 -1.35 -36.41
CA ALA A 298 2.79 -2.07 -37.57
C ALA A 298 2.08 -1.14 -38.57
N LEU A 299 1.31 -0.16 -38.03
CA LEU A 299 0.57 0.83 -38.85
C LEU A 299 1.42 2.06 -39.23
N ALA A 300 2.71 2.05 -38.91
CA ALA A 300 3.60 3.15 -39.28
C ALA A 300 3.88 3.15 -40.78
N PRO A 301 3.99 4.34 -41.43
CA PRO A 301 4.55 4.45 -42.78
C PRO A 301 5.94 3.79 -42.83
N ALA A 302 6.30 3.17 -43.98
CA ALA A 302 7.54 2.39 -44.11
C ALA A 302 8.79 3.17 -43.66
N GLY A 303 8.92 4.44 -44.03
CA GLY A 303 10.06 5.29 -43.62
C GLY A 303 10.10 5.67 -42.12
N GLN A 304 9.01 5.50 -41.37
CA GLN A 304 8.94 5.83 -39.96
C GLN A 304 8.96 4.60 -39.02
N ARG A 305 8.76 3.38 -39.61
CA ARG A 305 8.61 2.15 -38.83
C ARG A 305 9.81 1.86 -37.93
N ALA A 306 11.02 1.96 -38.47
CA ALA A 306 12.25 1.73 -37.70
C ALA A 306 12.47 2.75 -36.58
N THR A 307 12.13 4.01 -36.83
CA THR A 307 12.24 5.07 -35.81
C THR A 307 11.25 4.85 -34.67
N ARG A 308 9.98 4.54 -34.98
CA ARG A 308 8.97 4.24 -33.95
C ARG A 308 9.34 2.97 -33.18
N ALA A 309 9.80 1.92 -33.89
CA ALA A 309 10.24 0.68 -33.26
C ALA A 309 11.41 0.92 -32.28
N ARG A 310 12.40 1.72 -32.65
CA ARG A 310 13.51 2.09 -31.76
C ARG A 310 13.03 2.88 -30.54
N GLN A 311 12.20 3.89 -30.75
CA GLN A 311 11.69 4.73 -29.67
C GLN A 311 10.82 3.95 -28.66
N LEU A 312 9.80 3.24 -29.15
CA LEU A 312 8.88 2.46 -28.29
C LEU A 312 9.57 1.24 -27.70
N GLY A 313 10.42 0.57 -28.50
CA GLY A 313 11.24 -0.56 -28.07
C GLY A 313 12.24 -0.21 -26.98
N GLY A 314 12.84 0.98 -27.02
CA GLY A 314 13.72 1.46 -25.96
C GLY A 314 12.99 1.56 -24.60
N TRP A 315 11.77 2.08 -24.58
CA TRP A 315 10.95 2.11 -23.37
C TRP A 315 10.53 0.71 -22.91
N LEU A 316 10.17 -0.19 -23.84
CA LEU A 316 9.87 -1.59 -23.49
C LEU A 316 11.10 -2.30 -22.90
N LEU A 317 12.28 -2.07 -23.47
CA LEU A 317 13.53 -2.62 -22.94
C LEU A 317 13.83 -2.12 -21.52
N ALA A 318 13.64 -0.83 -21.27
CA ALA A 318 13.80 -0.25 -19.93
C ALA A 318 12.82 -0.88 -18.92
N LEU A 319 11.55 -1.05 -19.32
CA LEU A 319 10.53 -1.72 -18.50
C LEU A 319 10.83 -3.21 -18.29
N ALA A 320 11.35 -3.89 -19.31
CA ALA A 320 11.79 -5.28 -19.19
C ALA A 320 12.99 -5.41 -18.24
N ALA A 321 13.98 -4.51 -18.35
CA ALA A 321 15.12 -4.48 -17.42
C ALA A 321 14.68 -4.26 -15.97
N LEU A 322 13.73 -3.33 -15.74
CA LEU A 322 13.13 -3.10 -14.43
C LEU A 322 12.39 -4.35 -13.90
N ALA A 323 11.65 -5.04 -14.77
CA ALA A 323 10.94 -6.26 -14.42
C ALA A 323 11.90 -7.41 -14.09
N VAL A 324 12.99 -7.56 -14.87
CA VAL A 324 14.06 -8.54 -14.59
C VAL A 324 14.73 -8.24 -13.25
N PHE A 325 15.14 -7.00 -13.01
CA PHE A 325 15.69 -6.58 -11.72
C PHE A 325 14.74 -6.94 -10.56
N SER A 326 13.46 -6.60 -10.68
CA SER A 326 12.46 -6.87 -9.64
C SER A 326 12.21 -8.36 -9.43
N GLY A 327 12.19 -9.15 -10.52
CA GLY A 327 11.99 -10.60 -10.47
C GLY A 327 13.18 -11.37 -9.88
N PHE A 328 14.38 -10.88 -10.11
CA PHE A 328 15.64 -11.46 -9.57
C PHE A 328 16.14 -10.78 -8.29
N TYR A 329 15.38 -9.84 -7.75
CA TYR A 329 15.76 -9.14 -6.53
C TYR A 329 16.02 -10.07 -5.34
N PRO A 330 15.22 -11.14 -5.07
CA PRO A 330 15.49 -12.08 -4.00
C PRO A 330 16.88 -12.76 -4.13
N GLN A 331 17.28 -13.13 -5.35
CA GLN A 331 18.59 -13.73 -5.62
C GLN A 331 19.73 -12.75 -5.36
N LEU A 332 19.55 -11.48 -5.79
CA LEU A 332 20.52 -10.41 -5.52
C LEU A 332 20.71 -10.16 -4.03
N VAL A 333 19.63 -10.12 -3.26
CA VAL A 333 19.67 -9.95 -1.80
C VAL A 333 20.39 -11.15 -1.16
N SER A 334 19.98 -12.36 -1.49
CA SER A 334 20.60 -13.57 -0.94
C SER A 334 22.12 -13.64 -1.20
N TRP A 335 22.55 -13.22 -2.41
CA TRP A 335 23.98 -13.20 -2.75
C TRP A 335 24.72 -12.05 -2.06
N GLY A 336 24.10 -10.88 -1.92
CA GLY A 336 24.78 -9.65 -1.50
C GLY A 336 24.60 -9.26 -0.04
N GLN A 337 23.57 -9.74 0.68
CA GLN A 337 23.20 -9.26 2.03
C GLN A 337 24.30 -9.45 3.08
N HIS A 338 25.11 -10.52 2.97
CA HIS A 338 26.22 -10.75 3.89
C HIS A 338 27.41 -9.82 3.66
N ARG A 339 27.54 -9.23 2.47
CA ARG A 339 28.59 -8.24 2.12
C ARG A 339 28.11 -6.81 2.30
N LEU A 340 26.83 -6.57 2.01
CA LEU A 340 26.16 -5.28 2.08
C LEU A 340 24.88 -5.40 2.90
N PRO A 341 24.93 -5.29 4.23
CA PRO A 341 23.79 -5.50 5.11
C PRO A 341 22.56 -4.63 4.77
N ILE A 342 22.77 -3.48 4.14
CA ILE A 342 21.69 -2.59 3.68
C ILE A 342 20.71 -3.29 2.72
N LEU A 343 21.17 -4.30 1.95
CA LEU A 343 20.32 -5.08 1.05
C LEU A 343 19.30 -5.95 1.79
N GLY A 344 19.60 -6.39 3.01
CA GLY A 344 18.67 -7.11 3.86
C GLY A 344 17.68 -6.20 4.59
N VAL A 345 18.15 -5.01 5.00
CA VAL A 345 17.35 -4.06 5.79
C VAL A 345 16.39 -3.23 4.91
N PHE A 346 16.88 -2.74 3.76
CA PHE A 346 16.10 -1.91 2.85
C PHE A 346 15.73 -2.67 1.57
N ASN A 347 14.45 -2.62 1.20
CA ASN A 347 13.93 -3.32 0.02
C ASN A 347 14.09 -2.50 -1.27
N PHE A 348 15.24 -2.63 -1.96
CA PHE A 348 15.48 -1.99 -3.25
C PHE A 348 14.60 -2.55 -4.39
N GLY A 349 14.01 -3.72 -4.22
CA GLY A 349 13.01 -4.27 -5.16
C GLY A 349 11.81 -3.33 -5.37
N ARG A 350 11.56 -2.40 -4.45
CA ARG A 350 10.52 -1.37 -4.56
C ARG A 350 10.74 -0.36 -5.69
N LEU A 351 11.84 -0.42 -6.41
CA LEU A 351 12.04 0.33 -7.66
C LEU A 351 10.88 0.13 -8.66
N HIS A 352 10.15 -0.99 -8.59
CA HIS A 352 8.94 -1.23 -9.38
C HIS A 352 7.79 -0.22 -9.13
N PHE A 353 7.84 0.59 -8.06
CA PHE A 353 6.88 1.68 -7.85
C PHE A 353 6.92 2.75 -8.94
N LEU A 354 8.02 2.86 -9.68
CA LEU A 354 8.13 3.75 -10.84
C LEU A 354 7.47 3.16 -12.10
N ALA A 355 7.27 1.84 -12.16
CA ALA A 355 6.79 1.16 -13.36
C ALA A 355 5.41 1.64 -13.84
N PRO A 356 4.38 1.87 -12.99
CA PRO A 356 3.07 2.32 -13.48
C PRO A 356 3.13 3.60 -14.31
N LEU A 357 3.89 4.62 -13.86
CA LEU A 357 4.06 5.86 -14.60
C LEU A 357 4.74 5.62 -15.96
N LEU A 358 5.79 4.80 -15.98
CA LEU A 358 6.51 4.49 -17.23
C LEU A 358 5.63 3.73 -18.23
N TRP A 359 4.75 2.83 -17.75
CA TRP A 359 3.79 2.14 -18.60
C TRP A 359 2.73 3.09 -19.18
N PHE A 360 2.21 4.03 -18.39
CA PHE A 360 1.24 5.02 -18.87
C PHE A 360 1.88 6.07 -19.77
N TRP A 361 3.15 6.42 -19.54
CA TRP A 361 3.94 7.23 -20.46
C TRP A 361 4.09 6.55 -21.81
N LEU A 362 4.46 5.26 -21.82
CA LEU A 362 4.58 4.46 -23.04
C LEU A 362 3.22 4.32 -23.76
N LEU A 363 2.13 4.11 -23.01
CA LEU A 363 0.78 4.08 -23.55
C LEU A 363 0.45 5.38 -24.30
N ALA A 364 0.63 6.53 -23.63
CA ALA A 364 0.36 7.83 -24.23
C ALA A 364 1.22 8.10 -25.46
N LEU A 365 2.50 7.71 -25.42
CA LEU A 365 3.43 7.82 -26.53
C LEU A 365 3.00 6.95 -27.73
N ALA A 366 2.59 5.71 -27.50
CA ALA A 366 2.08 4.82 -28.54
C ALA A 366 0.76 5.34 -29.15
N LEU A 367 -0.17 5.81 -28.31
CA LEU A 367 -1.45 6.39 -28.74
C LEU A 367 -1.28 7.64 -29.61
N ARG A 368 -0.21 8.42 -29.42
CA ARG A 368 0.11 9.58 -30.27
C ARG A 368 0.23 9.20 -31.75
N TYR A 369 0.64 7.97 -32.04
CA TYR A 369 0.86 7.46 -33.41
C TYR A 369 -0.36 6.76 -34.01
N LEU A 370 -1.42 6.54 -33.23
CA LEU A 370 -2.61 5.82 -33.69
C LEU A 370 -3.73 6.77 -34.13
N SER A 371 -4.61 6.30 -35.03
CA SER A 371 -5.82 7.00 -35.41
C SER A 371 -6.90 6.96 -34.32
N GLY A 372 -7.90 7.86 -34.39
CA GLY A 372 -8.90 8.04 -33.33
C GLY A 372 -9.66 6.76 -32.95
N ARG A 373 -10.00 5.89 -33.93
CA ARG A 373 -10.65 4.59 -33.66
C ARG A 373 -9.77 3.66 -32.82
N TRP A 374 -8.49 3.55 -33.15
CA TRP A 374 -7.55 2.72 -32.42
C TRP A 374 -7.24 3.28 -31.03
N GLN A 375 -7.17 4.62 -30.93
CA GLN A 375 -7.06 5.30 -29.63
C GLN A 375 -8.23 4.94 -28.72
N ALA A 376 -9.47 4.99 -29.25
CA ALA A 376 -10.68 4.66 -28.48
C ALA A 376 -10.68 3.18 -28.04
N VAL A 377 -10.33 2.26 -28.93
CA VAL A 377 -10.26 0.82 -28.62
C VAL A 377 -9.24 0.53 -27.55
N VAL A 378 -8.03 1.07 -27.65
CA VAL A 378 -6.95 0.82 -26.66
C VAL A 378 -7.29 1.44 -25.31
N VAL A 379 -7.81 2.68 -25.30
CA VAL A 379 -8.23 3.34 -24.06
C VAL A 379 -9.39 2.57 -23.42
N GLY A 380 -10.40 2.17 -24.21
CA GLY A 380 -11.51 1.35 -23.72
C GLY A 380 -11.04 0.03 -23.11
N LEU A 381 -10.12 -0.67 -23.79
CA LEU A 381 -9.53 -1.90 -23.28
C LEU A 381 -8.76 -1.66 -21.97
N GLN A 382 -7.97 -0.57 -21.88
CA GLN A 382 -7.23 -0.24 -20.65
C GLN A 382 -8.17 0.10 -19.48
N LEU A 383 -9.29 0.78 -19.76
CA LEU A 383 -10.32 1.05 -18.75
C LEU A 383 -10.98 -0.25 -18.26
N LEU A 384 -11.37 -1.14 -19.18
CA LEU A 384 -11.94 -2.44 -18.83
C LEU A 384 -10.99 -3.29 -18.00
N ILE A 385 -9.69 -3.31 -18.35
CA ILE A 385 -8.66 -4.00 -17.55
C ILE A 385 -8.56 -3.38 -16.15
N GLY A 386 -8.49 -2.05 -16.06
CA GLY A 386 -8.37 -1.36 -14.78
C GLY A 386 -9.55 -1.63 -13.85
N LEU A 387 -10.78 -1.58 -14.37
CA LEU A 387 -12.01 -1.87 -13.62
C LEU A 387 -12.12 -3.36 -13.27
N GLY A 388 -11.88 -4.25 -14.24
CA GLY A 388 -12.02 -5.69 -14.04
C GLY A 388 -10.97 -6.31 -13.12
N MET A 389 -9.82 -5.65 -12.96
CA MET A 389 -8.75 -6.07 -12.05
C MET A 389 -8.75 -5.31 -10.73
N ASN A 390 -9.78 -4.52 -10.43
CA ASN A 390 -9.92 -3.80 -9.17
C ASN A 390 -10.90 -4.53 -8.22
N PRO A 391 -10.41 -5.44 -7.36
CA PRO A 391 -11.27 -6.24 -6.49
C PRO A 391 -12.06 -5.37 -5.50
N GLU A 392 -11.49 -4.27 -5.03
CA GLU A 392 -12.15 -3.36 -4.10
C GLU A 392 -13.38 -2.71 -4.76
N TRP A 393 -13.24 -2.22 -5.97
CA TRP A 393 -14.36 -1.63 -6.71
C TRP A 393 -15.43 -2.66 -7.06
N LEU A 394 -15.02 -3.86 -7.52
CA LEU A 394 -15.95 -4.94 -7.87
C LEU A 394 -16.75 -5.43 -6.65
N ASN A 395 -16.11 -5.54 -5.48
CA ASN A 395 -16.81 -5.95 -4.26
C ASN A 395 -17.77 -4.84 -3.78
N ASN A 396 -17.43 -3.55 -3.95
CA ASN A 396 -18.36 -2.45 -3.67
C ASN A 396 -19.60 -2.48 -4.61
N LEU A 397 -19.42 -2.84 -5.88
CA LEU A 397 -20.57 -3.04 -6.78
C LEU A 397 -21.44 -4.24 -6.38
N ARG A 398 -20.83 -5.33 -5.92
CA ARG A 398 -21.56 -6.50 -5.39
C ARG A 398 -22.36 -6.14 -4.15
N GLU A 399 -21.76 -5.37 -3.24
CA GLU A 399 -22.42 -4.87 -2.03
C GLU A 399 -23.65 -4.03 -2.38
N LEU A 400 -23.52 -3.08 -3.34
CA LEU A 400 -24.63 -2.29 -3.85
C LEU A 400 -25.75 -3.12 -4.51
N ALA A 401 -25.37 -4.23 -5.14
CA ALA A 401 -26.31 -5.15 -5.76
C ALA A 401 -26.97 -6.13 -4.77
N GLY A 402 -26.71 -6.00 -3.45
CA GLY A 402 -27.18 -6.92 -2.42
C GLY A 402 -26.63 -8.35 -2.54
N ARG A 403 -25.44 -8.49 -3.14
CA ARG A 403 -24.74 -9.77 -3.33
C ARG A 403 -23.31 -9.71 -2.77
N PRO A 404 -23.15 -9.44 -1.45
CA PRO A 404 -21.84 -9.33 -0.82
C PRO A 404 -21.03 -10.62 -1.00
N ASN A 405 -19.70 -10.46 -1.03
CA ASN A 405 -18.80 -11.61 -1.05
C ASN A 405 -18.63 -12.14 0.39
N PRO A 406 -19.05 -13.35 0.70
CA PRO A 406 -18.99 -13.89 2.07
C PRO A 406 -17.54 -14.06 2.57
N HIS A 407 -16.55 -14.17 1.66
CA HIS A 407 -15.13 -14.32 2.01
C HIS A 407 -14.40 -12.99 2.17
N GLU A 408 -15.02 -11.90 1.77
CA GLU A 408 -14.43 -10.57 1.78
C GLU A 408 -15.42 -9.61 2.44
N PRO A 409 -15.24 -9.32 3.75
CA PRO A 409 -16.15 -8.44 4.48
C PRO A 409 -16.02 -6.99 4.05
N ASN A 410 -17.11 -6.22 4.13
CA ASN A 410 -17.05 -4.77 4.10
C ASN A 410 -16.40 -4.24 5.39
N TYR A 411 -16.11 -2.93 5.45
CA TYR A 411 -15.40 -2.33 6.58
C TYR A 411 -16.14 -2.52 7.91
N MET A 412 -17.48 -2.35 7.94
CA MET A 412 -18.25 -2.52 9.18
C MET A 412 -18.26 -3.98 9.66
N ALA A 413 -18.44 -4.92 8.76
CA ALA A 413 -18.38 -6.34 9.10
C ALA A 413 -16.98 -6.78 9.58
N TYR A 414 -15.92 -6.19 9.00
CA TYR A 414 -14.54 -6.46 9.39
C TYR A 414 -14.19 -5.88 10.75
N VAL A 415 -14.50 -4.61 11.01
CA VAL A 415 -14.21 -3.97 12.31
C VAL A 415 -15.15 -4.51 13.39
N ALA A 416 -16.42 -4.75 13.05
CA ALA A 416 -17.47 -5.31 13.91
C ALA A 416 -17.56 -4.62 15.30
N PRO A 417 -17.71 -3.27 15.36
CA PRO A 417 -17.59 -2.53 16.63
C PRO A 417 -18.57 -3.00 17.69
N GLU A 418 -19.81 -3.31 17.34
CA GLU A 418 -20.84 -3.80 18.28
C GLU A 418 -20.48 -5.15 18.90
N LEU A 419 -19.87 -6.05 18.11
CA LEU A 419 -19.40 -7.35 18.62
C LEU A 419 -18.28 -7.16 19.65
N PHE A 420 -17.30 -6.33 19.34
CA PHE A 420 -16.16 -6.09 20.23
C PHE A 420 -16.51 -5.25 21.44
N GLU A 421 -17.54 -4.39 21.35
CA GLU A 421 -18.11 -3.70 22.51
C GLU A 421 -18.73 -4.71 23.51
N GLN A 422 -19.45 -5.73 23.02
CA GLN A 422 -19.96 -6.80 23.89
C GLN A 422 -18.83 -7.56 24.58
N VAL A 423 -17.73 -7.84 23.89
CA VAL A 423 -16.54 -8.46 24.50
C VAL A 423 -15.97 -7.58 25.61
N GLN A 424 -15.81 -6.27 25.37
CA GLN A 424 -15.32 -5.32 26.38
C GLN A 424 -16.26 -5.22 27.59
N GLN A 425 -17.56 -5.15 27.34
CA GLN A 425 -18.58 -5.12 28.41
C GLN A 425 -18.54 -6.37 29.27
N ALA A 426 -18.40 -7.56 28.65
CA ALA A 426 -18.29 -8.82 29.40
C ALA A 426 -17.03 -8.85 30.28
N ILE A 427 -15.88 -8.39 29.77
CA ILE A 427 -14.65 -8.27 30.57
C ILE A 427 -14.85 -7.29 31.74
N ARG A 428 -15.45 -6.12 31.45
CA ARG A 428 -15.72 -5.13 32.49
C ARG A 428 -16.65 -5.66 33.56
N GLN A 429 -17.72 -6.34 33.20
CA GLN A 429 -18.68 -6.93 34.14
C GLN A 429 -18.04 -8.01 35.03
N GLN A 430 -17.14 -8.81 34.48
CA GLN A 430 -16.48 -9.90 35.23
C GLN A 430 -15.34 -9.43 36.10
N THR A 431 -14.65 -8.36 35.73
CA THR A 431 -13.36 -7.98 36.35
C THR A 431 -13.27 -6.52 36.81
N GLY A 432 -14.18 -5.65 36.38
CA GLY A 432 -14.10 -4.20 36.61
C GLY A 432 -13.01 -3.48 35.79
N LEU A 433 -12.31 -4.18 34.84
CA LEU A 433 -11.18 -3.62 34.12
C LEU A 433 -11.60 -2.92 32.83
N GLU A 434 -10.95 -1.77 32.60
CA GLU A 434 -11.03 -1.05 31.31
C GLU A 434 -9.97 -1.58 30.30
N PRO A 435 -10.17 -1.40 28.97
CA PRO A 435 -9.25 -1.91 27.94
C PRO A 435 -7.78 -1.55 28.14
N ALA A 436 -7.47 -0.39 28.68
CA ALA A 436 -6.10 0.04 28.95
C ALA A 436 -5.40 -0.76 30.08
N GLN A 437 -6.17 -1.47 30.91
CA GLN A 437 -5.67 -2.18 32.09
C GLN A 437 -5.32 -3.66 31.83
N TYR A 438 -5.63 -4.16 30.63
CA TYR A 438 -5.28 -5.53 30.24
C TYR A 438 -4.72 -5.56 28.80
N ARG A 439 -4.06 -6.64 28.47
CA ARG A 439 -3.51 -6.87 27.11
C ARG A 439 -4.16 -8.09 26.49
N VAL A 440 -4.44 -7.98 25.21
CA VAL A 440 -5.00 -9.07 24.40
C VAL A 440 -4.03 -9.48 23.30
N ALA A 441 -4.21 -10.70 22.78
CA ALA A 441 -3.67 -11.10 21.49
C ALA A 441 -4.73 -11.85 20.69
N SER A 442 -4.55 -11.90 19.36
CA SER A 442 -5.56 -12.35 18.40
C SER A 442 -5.16 -13.67 17.76
N LEU A 443 -6.07 -14.64 17.71
CA LEU A 443 -5.86 -15.92 17.04
C LEU A 443 -6.90 -16.10 15.91
N GLY A 444 -6.44 -16.28 14.66
CA GLY A 444 -7.31 -16.45 13.51
C GLY A 444 -8.00 -15.17 13.02
N LEU A 445 -7.65 -14.00 13.60
CA LEU A 445 -8.04 -12.67 13.11
C LEU A 445 -6.85 -11.70 13.17
N PRO A 446 -6.79 -10.68 12.28
CA PRO A 446 -5.73 -9.68 12.35
C PRO A 446 -5.81 -8.86 13.64
N PRO A 447 -4.70 -8.59 14.34
CA PRO A 447 -4.68 -7.73 15.53
C PRO A 447 -5.23 -6.32 15.28
N ALA A 448 -5.17 -5.84 14.04
CA ALA A 448 -5.74 -4.56 13.63
C ALA A 448 -7.24 -4.45 13.97
N VAL A 449 -7.98 -5.57 13.95
CA VAL A 449 -9.41 -5.59 14.34
C VAL A 449 -9.56 -5.21 15.80
N ALA A 450 -8.78 -5.82 16.70
CA ALA A 450 -8.78 -5.48 18.12
C ALA A 450 -8.31 -4.03 18.33
N GLN A 451 -7.29 -3.59 17.62
CA GLN A 451 -6.73 -2.22 17.70
C GLN A 451 -7.73 -1.16 17.25
N LEU A 452 -8.49 -1.41 16.17
CA LEU A 452 -9.56 -0.51 15.71
C LEU A 452 -10.76 -0.45 16.69
N ASN A 453 -10.88 -1.44 17.56
CA ASN A 453 -11.84 -1.48 18.67
C ASN A 453 -11.23 -1.09 20.02
N ASN A 454 -10.12 -0.36 20.02
CA ASN A 454 -9.46 0.22 21.19
C ASN A 454 -8.94 -0.79 22.22
N PHE A 455 -8.71 -2.04 21.84
CA PHE A 455 -7.98 -2.97 22.69
C PHE A 455 -6.47 -2.66 22.65
N TYR A 456 -5.80 -2.95 23.74
CA TYR A 456 -4.35 -2.87 23.91
C TYR A 456 -3.76 -4.26 23.60
N THR A 457 -2.97 -4.36 22.55
CA THR A 457 -2.54 -5.64 21.98
C THR A 457 -1.07 -5.94 22.23
N LEU A 458 -0.75 -7.23 22.41
CA LEU A 458 0.62 -7.74 22.40
C LEU A 458 1.10 -8.07 20.98
N ASP A 459 0.18 -8.34 20.10
CA ASP A 459 0.44 -8.70 18.71
C ASP A 459 0.17 -7.52 17.76
N SER A 460 0.85 -7.52 16.63
CA SER A 460 0.65 -6.52 15.57
C SER A 460 1.35 -6.91 14.27
N TYR A 461 0.93 -6.31 13.14
CA TYR A 461 1.69 -6.30 11.90
C TYR A 461 2.49 -5.00 11.81
N GLN A 462 3.81 -5.08 11.96
CA GLN A 462 4.70 -3.91 11.94
C GLN A 462 5.92 -4.15 11.07
N ASN A 463 6.23 -3.17 10.23
CA ASN A 463 7.43 -3.20 9.39
C ASN A 463 8.71 -2.85 10.15
N ASN A 464 8.58 -2.26 11.34
CA ASN A 464 9.70 -1.85 12.19
C ASN A 464 9.26 -1.89 13.66
N TYR A 465 9.98 -2.66 14.50
CA TYR A 465 9.79 -2.72 15.94
C TYR A 465 11.04 -3.31 16.62
N PRO A 466 11.21 -3.15 17.95
CA PRO A 466 12.40 -3.61 18.66
C PRO A 466 12.60 -5.12 18.57
N LEU A 467 13.81 -5.57 18.19
CA LEU A 467 14.21 -6.98 18.16
C LEU A 467 14.02 -7.69 19.51
N PRO A 468 14.37 -7.08 20.68
CA PRO A 468 14.12 -7.71 21.97
C PRO A 468 12.64 -8.04 22.21
N TYR A 469 11.70 -7.26 21.62
CA TYR A 469 10.29 -7.60 21.70
C TYR A 469 9.95 -8.87 20.92
N LYS A 470 10.48 -9.03 19.70
CA LYS A 470 10.33 -10.26 18.90
C LYS A 470 10.81 -11.48 19.69
N HIS A 471 11.95 -11.37 20.35
CA HIS A 471 12.52 -12.45 21.13
C HIS A 471 11.69 -12.78 22.38
N ARG A 472 11.09 -11.77 23.06
CA ARG A 472 10.20 -12.00 24.20
C ARG A 472 8.84 -12.59 23.77
N PHE A 473 8.35 -12.24 22.59
CA PHE A 473 7.08 -12.77 22.06
C PHE A 473 7.22 -14.22 21.55
N ARG A 474 8.39 -14.57 20.99
CA ARG A 474 8.62 -15.87 20.36
C ARG A 474 8.33 -17.09 21.25
N PRO A 475 8.67 -17.13 22.55
CA PRO A 475 8.32 -18.23 23.44
C PRO A 475 6.83 -18.57 23.48
N ILE A 476 5.95 -17.54 23.43
CA ILE A 476 4.49 -17.70 23.46
C ILE A 476 4.01 -18.66 22.37
N ILE A 477 4.62 -18.59 21.20
CA ILE A 477 4.24 -19.35 19.99
C ILE A 477 5.23 -20.45 19.62
N ALA A 478 6.27 -20.68 20.43
CA ALA A 478 7.36 -21.59 20.10
C ALA A 478 6.86 -23.03 19.80
N GLY A 479 5.88 -23.51 20.55
CA GLY A 479 5.28 -24.80 20.33
C GLY A 479 4.56 -24.95 18.99
N GLU A 480 3.89 -23.90 18.53
CA GLU A 480 3.22 -23.88 17.22
C GLU A 480 4.23 -23.74 16.07
N LEU A 481 5.29 -22.94 16.27
CA LEU A 481 6.37 -22.82 15.29
C LEU A 481 7.15 -24.13 15.11
N ALA A 482 7.30 -24.93 16.17
CA ALA A 482 7.95 -26.24 16.11
C ALA A 482 7.16 -27.27 15.29
N LYS A 483 5.81 -27.15 15.25
CA LYS A 483 4.94 -28.03 14.46
C LYS A 483 4.92 -27.66 12.98
N ASN A 484 5.30 -26.43 12.59
CA ASN A 484 5.15 -25.94 11.23
C ASN A 484 6.34 -25.09 10.79
N ASP A 485 7.24 -25.70 10.00
CA ASP A 485 8.46 -25.06 9.51
C ASP A 485 8.20 -23.82 8.62
N THR A 486 7.09 -23.79 7.89
CA THR A 486 6.70 -22.62 7.09
C THR A 486 6.35 -21.43 7.99
N LEU A 487 5.61 -21.65 9.08
CA LEU A 487 5.31 -20.61 10.07
C LEU A 487 6.58 -20.18 10.82
N ARG A 488 7.43 -21.13 11.17
CA ARG A 488 8.70 -20.85 11.83
C ARG A 488 9.56 -19.91 11.00
N ARG A 489 9.80 -20.24 9.73
CA ARG A 489 10.54 -19.35 8.81
C ARG A 489 9.83 -18.01 8.62
N TYR A 490 8.52 -18.02 8.53
CA TYR A 490 7.71 -16.81 8.37
C TYR A 490 7.87 -15.87 9.57
N PHE A 491 7.90 -16.36 10.80
CA PHE A 491 8.13 -15.55 11.98
C PHE A 491 9.62 -15.21 12.15
N ASP A 492 10.52 -16.20 12.10
CA ASP A 492 11.93 -16.01 12.42
C ASP A 492 12.65 -15.17 11.35
N ALA A 493 12.44 -15.46 10.06
CA ALA A 493 13.16 -14.83 8.97
C ALA A 493 12.48 -13.57 8.39
N TRP A 494 11.14 -13.39 8.55
CA TRP A 494 10.45 -12.18 8.14
C TRP A 494 9.99 -11.32 9.33
N GLY A 495 9.22 -11.91 10.22
CA GLY A 495 8.90 -11.36 11.53
C GLY A 495 7.98 -10.15 11.59
N ASN A 496 7.53 -9.59 10.46
CA ASN A 496 6.68 -8.38 10.48
C ASN A 496 5.31 -8.63 11.12
N ARG A 497 4.76 -9.87 11.01
CA ARG A 497 3.56 -10.29 11.73
C ARG A 497 3.96 -10.96 13.03
N CYS A 498 3.94 -10.17 14.11
CA CYS A 498 4.09 -10.67 15.48
C CYS A 498 2.70 -11.10 15.97
N TYR A 499 2.24 -12.29 15.55
CA TYR A 499 0.87 -12.80 15.76
C TYR A 499 0.90 -14.07 16.60
N LEU A 500 -0.23 -14.39 17.23
CA LEU A 500 -0.45 -15.76 17.68
C LEU A 500 -0.67 -16.65 16.46
N PHE A 501 0.21 -17.62 16.27
CA PHE A 501 0.08 -18.63 15.21
C PHE A 501 -0.51 -19.92 15.76
N SER A 502 -1.31 -20.59 14.94
CA SER A 502 -1.65 -21.99 15.08
C SER A 502 -1.14 -22.75 13.87
N SER A 503 -0.47 -23.87 14.09
CA SER A 503 -0.01 -24.76 13.01
C SER A 503 -1.17 -25.31 12.16
N GLU A 504 -2.34 -25.47 12.77
CA GLU A 504 -3.57 -25.97 12.11
C GLU A 504 -4.24 -24.90 11.26
N LEU A 505 -4.15 -23.61 11.63
CA LEU A 505 -4.65 -22.50 10.83
C LEU A 505 -3.63 -22.05 9.77
N GLY A 506 -2.35 -22.33 9.98
CA GLY A 506 -1.29 -21.92 9.08
C GLY A 506 -1.21 -20.39 8.94
N LYS A 507 -1.28 -19.90 7.71
CA LYS A 507 -1.32 -18.46 7.38
C LYS A 507 -2.75 -17.95 7.15
N ASP A 508 -3.77 -18.67 7.60
CA ASP A 508 -5.14 -18.20 7.59
C ASP A 508 -5.37 -17.31 8.83
N PHE A 509 -5.22 -16.00 8.63
CA PHE A 509 -5.45 -15.00 9.67
C PHE A 509 -6.83 -14.35 9.58
N ARG A 510 -7.73 -14.91 8.77
CA ARG A 510 -9.09 -14.38 8.55
C ARG A 510 -10.13 -15.50 8.65
N VAL A 511 -10.26 -16.09 9.82
CA VAL A 511 -11.25 -17.14 10.08
C VAL A 511 -12.62 -16.47 10.28
N GLY A 512 -13.42 -16.41 9.22
CA GLY A 512 -14.78 -15.85 9.28
C GLY A 512 -15.75 -16.78 10.04
N ALA A 513 -16.79 -16.20 10.64
CA ALA A 513 -17.82 -16.89 11.41
C ALA A 513 -18.44 -18.09 10.67
N PHE A 514 -18.59 -17.99 9.34
CA PHE A 514 -19.14 -19.06 8.49
C PHE A 514 -18.24 -20.30 8.39
N GLN A 515 -16.94 -20.19 8.71
CA GLN A 515 -15.99 -21.31 8.62
C GLN A 515 -16.05 -22.25 9.82
N GLN A 516 -16.50 -21.80 10.98
CA GLN A 516 -16.64 -22.56 12.23
C GLN A 516 -15.40 -23.44 12.55
N ARG A 517 -14.20 -22.86 12.43
CA ARG A 517 -12.94 -23.56 12.60
C ARG A 517 -12.71 -23.93 14.07
N THR A 518 -12.21 -25.15 14.28
CA THR A 518 -11.77 -25.61 15.61
C THR A 518 -10.30 -26.02 15.55
N VAL A 519 -9.49 -25.48 16.45
CA VAL A 519 -8.08 -25.85 16.67
C VAL A 519 -8.05 -26.96 17.70
N GLN A 520 -7.57 -28.13 17.32
CA GLN A 520 -7.56 -29.34 18.16
C GLN A 520 -6.46 -29.29 19.22
N SER A 521 -5.28 -28.79 18.84
CA SER A 521 -4.11 -28.75 19.71
C SER A 521 -3.36 -27.42 19.56
N PHE A 522 -3.54 -26.55 20.54
CA PHE A 522 -2.88 -25.26 20.57
C PHE A 522 -1.71 -25.25 21.56
N ALA A 523 -0.47 -25.27 21.06
CA ALA A 523 0.75 -25.29 21.86
C ALA A 523 1.15 -23.84 22.21
N PHE A 524 0.40 -23.25 23.12
CA PHE A 524 0.55 -21.89 23.61
C PHE A 524 1.23 -21.88 24.98
N ASP A 525 2.22 -20.98 25.16
CA ASP A 525 2.88 -20.78 26.44
C ASP A 525 2.20 -19.67 27.24
N ALA A 526 1.28 -20.05 28.13
CA ALA A 526 0.52 -19.14 28.99
C ALA A 526 1.43 -18.36 29.96
N ALA A 527 2.52 -18.97 30.44
CA ALA A 527 3.45 -18.31 31.34
C ALA A 527 4.23 -17.20 30.65
N ALA A 528 4.76 -17.47 29.47
CA ALA A 528 5.43 -16.46 28.64
C ALA A 528 4.46 -15.32 28.24
N PHE A 529 3.19 -15.66 27.94
CA PHE A 529 2.17 -14.66 27.62
C PHE A 529 1.87 -13.74 28.81
N ARG A 530 1.70 -14.29 30.02
CA ARG A 530 1.51 -13.50 31.26
C ARG A 530 2.72 -12.64 31.58
N GLN A 531 3.94 -13.17 31.39
CA GLN A 531 5.18 -12.38 31.59
C GLN A 531 5.26 -11.16 30.67
N LEU A 532 4.66 -11.26 29.48
CA LEU A 532 4.55 -10.12 28.56
C LEU A 532 3.33 -9.20 28.86
N GLY A 533 2.59 -9.46 29.95
CA GLY A 533 1.42 -8.68 30.35
C GLY A 533 0.09 -9.14 29.73
N GLY A 534 0.08 -10.28 29.03
CA GLY A 534 -1.11 -10.81 28.38
C GLY A 534 -2.12 -11.40 29.35
N ARG A 535 -3.40 -11.10 29.13
CA ARG A 535 -4.50 -11.64 29.95
C ARG A 535 -5.53 -12.39 29.13
N TYR A 536 -5.89 -11.89 27.94
CA TYR A 536 -6.94 -12.49 27.13
C TYR A 536 -6.45 -12.85 25.71
N VAL A 537 -7.01 -13.92 25.17
CA VAL A 537 -6.88 -14.30 23.75
C VAL A 537 -8.25 -14.12 23.10
N LEU A 538 -8.30 -13.24 22.09
CA LEU A 538 -9.44 -13.09 21.17
C LEU A 538 -9.27 -14.11 20.05
N SER A 539 -10.08 -15.13 20.01
CA SER A 539 -9.95 -16.18 19.00
C SER A 539 -11.13 -16.21 18.06
N ALA A 540 -10.88 -16.19 16.74
CA ALA A 540 -11.88 -16.43 15.71
C ALA A 540 -12.05 -17.93 15.39
N ALA A 541 -11.29 -18.80 16.06
CA ALA A 541 -11.43 -20.25 16.00
C ALA A 541 -11.64 -20.82 17.41
N ARG A 542 -12.51 -21.81 17.55
CA ARG A 542 -12.71 -22.49 18.83
C ARG A 542 -11.49 -23.33 19.19
N LEU A 543 -11.08 -23.32 20.44
CA LEU A 543 -10.08 -24.28 20.95
C LEU A 543 -10.79 -25.50 21.53
N ALA A 544 -10.42 -26.70 21.08
CA ALA A 544 -11.03 -27.92 21.54
C ALA A 544 -10.69 -28.24 23.01
N THR A 545 -9.45 -27.94 23.42
CA THR A 545 -8.94 -28.22 24.77
C THR A 545 -8.18 -27.03 25.33
N PRO A 546 -8.83 -25.88 25.62
CA PRO A 546 -8.15 -24.66 26.04
C PRO A 546 -7.33 -24.84 27.33
N ALA A 547 -7.84 -25.64 28.30
CA ALA A 547 -7.14 -25.89 29.56
C ALA A 547 -5.73 -26.50 29.37
N ARG A 548 -5.51 -27.31 28.33
CA ARG A 548 -4.17 -27.83 28.02
C ARG A 548 -3.17 -26.74 27.62
N SER A 549 -3.66 -25.59 27.20
CA SER A 549 -2.90 -24.40 26.84
C SER A 549 -2.84 -23.37 27.97
N GLY A 550 -3.31 -23.70 29.19
CA GLY A 550 -3.43 -22.76 30.30
C GLY A 550 -4.45 -21.63 30.02
N LEU A 551 -5.53 -21.97 29.28
CA LEU A 551 -6.57 -21.04 28.88
C LEU A 551 -7.94 -21.53 29.38
N ARG A 552 -8.77 -20.60 29.85
CA ARG A 552 -10.16 -20.84 30.25
C ARG A 552 -11.09 -20.04 29.32
N LEU A 553 -12.15 -20.66 28.85
CA LEU A 553 -13.18 -19.94 28.08
C LEU A 553 -13.91 -18.95 29.00
N ALA A 554 -13.79 -17.65 28.72
CA ALA A 554 -14.44 -16.58 29.47
C ALA A 554 -15.75 -16.10 28.82
N GLY A 555 -15.95 -16.34 27.53
CA GLY A 555 -17.17 -15.98 26.81
C GLY A 555 -17.12 -16.35 25.32
N GLU A 556 -18.31 -16.39 24.72
CA GLU A 556 -18.52 -16.63 23.29
C GLU A 556 -19.45 -15.55 22.74
N PHE A 557 -19.05 -14.92 21.63
CA PHE A 557 -19.71 -13.74 21.09
C PHE A 557 -19.85 -13.86 19.57
N GLY A 558 -21.03 -13.52 19.07
CA GLY A 558 -21.33 -13.51 17.65
C GLY A 558 -22.45 -12.54 17.34
N GLN A 559 -22.40 -11.96 16.14
CA GLN A 559 -23.46 -11.10 15.61
C GLN A 559 -23.72 -11.41 14.13
N PRO A 560 -24.98 -11.29 13.65
CA PRO A 560 -25.34 -11.65 12.28
C PRO A 560 -24.56 -10.87 11.20
N ASN A 561 -24.25 -9.60 11.48
CA ASN A 561 -23.59 -8.71 10.54
C ASN A 561 -22.07 -8.61 10.73
N ALA A 562 -21.50 -9.30 11.71
CA ALA A 562 -20.07 -9.37 11.92
C ALA A 562 -19.44 -10.48 11.08
N TYR A 563 -18.25 -10.22 10.55
CA TYR A 563 -17.47 -11.25 9.88
C TYR A 563 -16.93 -12.29 10.86
N TRP A 564 -16.78 -11.91 12.12
CA TRP A 564 -16.14 -12.68 13.16
C TRP A 564 -17.16 -13.37 14.06
N HIS A 565 -16.78 -14.54 14.59
CA HIS A 565 -17.32 -15.16 15.78
C HIS A 565 -16.17 -15.26 16.78
N ILE A 566 -16.31 -14.73 18.00
CA ILE A 566 -15.21 -14.57 18.94
C ILE A 566 -15.39 -15.47 20.15
N TRP A 567 -14.43 -16.35 20.38
CA TRP A 567 -14.22 -17.03 21.65
C TRP A 567 -13.18 -16.25 22.45
N LEU A 568 -13.62 -15.72 23.59
CA LEU A 568 -12.74 -15.02 24.52
C LEU A 568 -12.15 -16.03 25.49
N TYR A 569 -10.83 -16.19 25.50
CA TYR A 569 -10.13 -17.03 26.47
C TYR A 569 -9.35 -16.14 27.45
N GLU A 570 -9.44 -16.46 28.76
CA GLU A 570 -8.61 -15.87 29.82
C GLU A 570 -7.45 -16.83 30.13
N VAL A 571 -6.28 -16.26 30.40
CA VAL A 571 -5.08 -17.02 30.79
C VAL A 571 -5.15 -17.35 32.27
N GLU A 572 -5.05 -18.65 32.64
CA GLU A 572 -5.05 -19.16 34.01
C GLU A 572 -3.72 -18.97 34.73
#